data_b16bf3b15a8daf7a4b48b7cad2e1ef3d
#
_entry.id   b16bf3b15a8daf7a4b48b7cad2e1ef3d
#
_cell.length_a   1.000
_cell.length_b   1.000
_cell.length_c   1.000
_cell.angle_alpha   90.00
_cell.angle_beta   90.00
_cell.angle_gamma   90.00
#
_symmetry.space_group_name_H-M   'P 1'
#
loop_
_entity.id
_entity.type
_entity.pdbx_description
1 polymer ?
#
loop_
_entity_poly.entity_id
_entity_poly.type
_entity_poly.pdbx_seq_one_letter_code
_entity_poly.pdbx_strand_id
1 'polypeptide(L)'
;MHNTVTRHLLRVLLAGGLCLTSLAAAGAAGPEAIPAPPPEVLLPELWNPLAFPEEGPEDLPDPGKEALQASVLLLAREELTEEQRLALALRAEREPGLLERLDSFSDAQLALLALPNARAGRLDRCLAWMEAHPEDTPENAVFSVNADRDLVFYSAVTEIADPSSLTALVNKHYALPAGYVPELEALGAGYGSGSLRPEAARAFRAMADAARAEDVSLRSVSAYRSYASQKITYNNYLKKYRQSVVDTFSARPGHSEHQTGLALDINVASSKAHFENTKAFAWLKEHCAEYGFILRYDQGKEAVTGYRFEPWHYRYVGLDIAKVCMEQGLSYEEYLALLPG
;
A
#
# COMPACT_ATOMS: atom_id res chain seq x y z
N MET A 1 18.37 -40.66 13.24
CA MET A 1 19.47 -39.82 13.74
C MET A 1 19.63 -38.52 12.95
N HIS A 2 19.35 -38.47 11.65
CA HIS A 2 19.45 -37.24 10.84
C HIS A 2 18.44 -36.15 11.26
N ASN A 3 17.21 -36.52 11.65
CA ASN A 3 16.14 -35.57 12.03
C ASN A 3 16.44 -34.76 13.31
N THR A 4 17.21 -35.35 14.23
CA THR A 4 17.49 -34.69 15.53
C THR A 4 18.51 -33.57 15.41
N VAL A 5 19.50 -33.74 14.54
CA VAL A 5 20.57 -32.74 14.31
C VAL A 5 19.99 -31.50 13.57
N THR A 6 19.14 -31.74 12.57
CA THR A 6 18.51 -30.64 11.78
C THR A 6 17.52 -29.85 12.64
N ARG A 7 16.75 -30.52 13.51
CA ARG A 7 15.89 -29.87 14.49
C ARG A 7 16.69 -29.04 15.52
N HIS A 8 17.87 -29.50 15.92
CA HIS A 8 18.73 -28.80 16.86
C HIS A 8 19.36 -27.54 16.23
N LEU A 9 19.80 -27.65 14.96
CA LEU A 9 20.31 -26.50 14.20
C LEU A 9 19.26 -25.40 14.02
N LEU A 10 18.02 -25.75 13.65
CA LEU A 10 16.94 -24.77 13.49
C LEU A 10 16.54 -24.15 14.83
N ARG A 11 16.58 -24.90 15.95
CA ARG A 11 16.29 -24.40 17.31
C ARG A 11 17.40 -23.50 17.86
N VAL A 12 18.64 -23.74 17.53
CA VAL A 12 19.78 -22.88 17.94
C VAL A 12 19.73 -21.53 17.22
N LEU A 13 19.28 -21.52 15.94
CA LEU A 13 19.11 -20.30 15.16
C LEU A 13 17.98 -19.38 15.70
N LEU A 14 16.94 -19.98 16.31
CA LEU A 14 15.79 -19.24 16.86
C LEU A 14 16.08 -18.66 18.27
N ALA A 15 17.07 -19.16 19.02
CA ALA A 15 17.35 -18.78 20.40
C ALA A 15 18.36 -17.62 20.53
N GLY A 16 18.99 -17.16 19.45
CA GLY A 16 20.09 -16.18 19.47
C GLY A 16 19.72 -14.70 19.32
N GLY A 17 18.46 -14.35 19.11
CA GLY A 17 18.05 -13.00 18.76
C GLY A 17 17.55 -12.18 19.96
N LEU A 18 18.40 -11.43 20.64
CA LEU A 18 17.97 -10.30 21.48
C LEU A 18 19.13 -9.31 21.73
N CYS A 19 18.92 -8.12 21.31
CA CYS A 19 19.47 -6.83 21.75
C CYS A 19 20.09 -5.98 20.64
N LEU A 20 19.38 -4.96 20.22
CA LEU A 20 19.96 -3.80 19.52
C LEU A 20 19.56 -2.52 20.25
N THR A 21 20.55 -1.83 20.77
CA THR A 21 20.45 -0.50 21.38
C THR A 21 20.69 0.59 20.34
N SER A 22 19.86 1.63 20.42
CA SER A 22 19.89 2.85 19.62
C SER A 22 21.13 3.73 19.87
N LEU A 23 21.66 4.37 18.83
CA LEU A 23 22.46 5.59 18.96
C LEU A 23 22.04 6.62 17.89
N ALA A 24 21.65 7.79 18.35
CA ALA A 24 21.31 8.95 17.54
C ALA A 24 22.55 9.83 17.27
N ALA A 25 22.63 10.44 16.10
CA ALA A 25 23.50 11.60 15.87
C ALA A 25 22.84 12.61 14.92
N ALA A 26 22.91 13.88 15.30
CA ALA A 26 22.29 15.02 14.66
C ALA A 26 23.27 15.78 13.74
N GLY A 27 22.73 16.41 12.68
CA GLY A 27 23.18 17.74 12.25
C GLY A 27 23.57 17.94 10.81
N ALA A 28 22.88 18.82 10.14
CA ALA A 28 23.26 19.98 9.30
C ALA A 28 22.48 20.07 7.97
N ALA A 29 21.91 21.26 7.75
CA ALA A 29 21.00 21.61 6.67
C ALA A 29 21.73 22.14 5.41
N GLY A 30 21.14 21.88 4.23
CA GLY A 30 21.42 22.49 2.92
C GLY A 30 20.37 22.03 1.90
N PRO A 31 20.18 22.64 0.72
CA PRO A 31 18.93 23.24 0.27
C PRO A 31 17.89 22.28 -0.34
N GLU A 32 16.63 22.68 -0.20
CA GLU A 32 15.37 22.12 -0.72
C GLU A 32 15.32 20.60 -0.87
N ALA A 33 15.14 19.96 0.27
CA ALA A 33 14.94 18.54 0.40
C ALA A 33 13.54 18.13 -0.08
N ILE A 34 13.49 17.09 -0.90
CA ILE A 34 12.37 16.15 -0.95
C ILE A 34 11.92 15.92 0.50
N PRO A 35 10.60 16.02 0.82
CA PRO A 35 10.15 15.84 2.19
C PRO A 35 10.69 14.54 2.75
N ALA A 36 11.24 14.63 3.96
CA ALA A 36 11.78 13.51 4.72
C ALA A 36 10.81 12.32 4.69
N PRO A 37 11.32 11.09 4.74
CA PRO A 37 10.47 9.92 4.94
C PRO A 37 9.59 10.17 6.17
N PRO A 38 8.35 9.65 6.18
CA PRO A 38 7.48 9.78 7.35
C PRO A 38 8.26 9.34 8.60
N PRO A 39 7.97 9.95 9.77
CA PRO A 39 8.61 9.53 11.03
C PRO A 39 8.49 8.02 11.11
N GLU A 40 9.57 7.37 11.59
CA GLU A 40 9.67 5.91 11.73
C GLU A 40 8.29 5.27 11.84
N VAL A 41 7.83 4.72 10.73
CA VAL A 41 6.65 3.86 10.76
C VAL A 41 7.07 2.74 11.69
N LEU A 42 6.44 2.67 12.86
CA LEU A 42 6.67 1.60 13.81
C LEU A 42 6.19 0.29 13.15
N LEU A 43 7.03 -0.26 12.29
CA LEU A 43 6.87 -1.56 11.67
C LEU A 43 6.72 -2.72 12.67
N PRO A 44 7.12 -2.59 13.99
CA PRO A 44 7.12 -3.73 14.89
C PRO A 44 5.76 -4.30 15.28
N GLU A 45 4.70 -3.53 15.29
CA GLU A 45 3.41 -4.03 15.83
C GLU A 45 2.48 -4.64 14.79
N LEU A 46 2.58 -4.25 13.52
CA LEU A 46 1.80 -4.85 12.44
C LEU A 46 2.51 -5.99 11.73
N TRP A 47 3.81 -6.05 11.93
CA TRP A 47 4.62 -7.01 11.24
C TRP A 47 5.61 -7.65 12.22
N ASN A 48 5.18 -8.71 12.85
CA ASN A 48 6.05 -9.71 13.43
C ASN A 48 6.15 -10.88 12.41
N PRO A 49 7.26 -10.98 11.64
CA PRO A 49 7.45 -12.10 10.71
C PRO A 49 7.50 -13.43 11.43
N LEU A 50 7.70 -13.35 12.74
CA LEU A 50 7.71 -14.42 13.71
C LEU A 50 6.47 -14.37 14.62
N ALA A 51 5.41 -13.64 14.27
CA ALA A 51 4.10 -13.82 14.89
C ALA A 51 3.57 -15.23 14.52
N PHE A 52 4.32 -16.20 14.98
CA PHE A 52 3.71 -17.44 15.37
C PHE A 52 2.74 -17.11 16.50
N PRO A 53 1.54 -17.73 16.54
CA PRO A 53 0.72 -17.66 17.74
C PRO A 53 1.61 -17.96 18.94
N GLU A 54 1.31 -17.39 20.10
CA GLU A 54 2.07 -17.54 21.37
C GLU A 54 2.17 -19.01 21.86
N GLU A 55 2.21 -19.94 20.94
CA GLU A 55 2.50 -21.34 21.16
C GLU A 55 4.01 -21.46 21.34
N GLY A 56 4.41 -22.04 22.45
CA GLY A 56 5.81 -22.13 22.85
C GLY A 56 6.69 -22.84 21.84
N PRO A 57 8.02 -22.83 21.98
CA PRO A 57 8.97 -23.37 21.01
C PRO A 57 8.83 -24.88 20.71
N GLU A 58 7.92 -25.56 21.40
CA GLU A 58 7.59 -26.98 21.17
C GLU A 58 6.57 -27.21 20.04
N ASP A 59 5.82 -26.17 19.63
CA ASP A 59 4.68 -26.26 18.70
C ASP A 59 4.98 -25.71 17.30
N LEU A 60 6.25 -25.42 16.98
CA LEU A 60 6.61 -25.03 15.61
C LEU A 60 6.39 -26.23 14.67
N PRO A 61 5.64 -26.07 13.56
CA PRO A 61 5.49 -27.12 12.58
C PRO A 61 6.86 -27.58 12.09
N ASP A 62 6.99 -28.87 11.81
CA ASP A 62 8.21 -29.39 11.18
C ASP A 62 8.45 -28.61 9.88
N PRO A 63 9.64 -28.06 9.65
CA PRO A 63 9.95 -27.37 8.40
C PRO A 63 9.74 -28.34 7.24
N GLY A 64 9.01 -27.89 6.24
CA GLY A 64 8.75 -28.68 5.06
C GLY A 64 10.01 -29.02 4.30
N LYS A 65 9.89 -29.94 3.34
CA LYS A 65 11.02 -30.41 2.54
C LYS A 65 11.75 -29.27 1.83
N GLU A 66 11.01 -28.31 1.32
CA GLU A 66 11.55 -27.17 0.57
C GLU A 66 12.34 -26.21 1.48
N ALA A 67 11.85 -25.93 2.69
CA ALA A 67 12.59 -25.13 3.66
C ALA A 67 13.91 -25.79 4.07
N LEU A 68 13.95 -27.11 4.23
CA LEU A 68 15.17 -27.85 4.53
C LEU A 68 16.17 -27.82 3.37
N GLN A 69 15.69 -28.00 2.13
CA GLN A 69 16.53 -27.91 0.94
C GLN A 69 17.09 -26.50 0.75
N ALA A 70 16.26 -25.47 0.92
CA ALA A 70 16.68 -24.08 0.86
C ALA A 70 17.75 -23.77 1.93
N SER A 71 17.55 -24.26 3.17
CA SER A 71 18.53 -24.07 4.25
C SER A 71 19.91 -24.62 3.87
N VAL A 72 19.97 -25.81 3.24
CA VAL A 72 21.24 -26.41 2.79
C VAL A 72 21.90 -25.55 1.70
N LEU A 73 21.13 -25.08 0.70
CA LEU A 73 21.67 -24.25 -0.38
C LEU A 73 22.20 -22.90 0.16
N LEU A 74 21.50 -22.33 1.15
CA LEU A 74 21.85 -21.03 1.71
C LEU A 74 23.03 -21.08 2.70
N LEU A 75 23.45 -22.27 3.18
CA LEU A 75 24.66 -22.40 4.02
C LEU A 75 25.94 -21.95 3.30
N ALA A 76 26.02 -22.08 1.98
CA ALA A 76 27.13 -21.63 1.18
C ALA A 76 27.19 -20.11 0.95
N ARG A 77 26.15 -19.37 1.34
CA ARG A 77 26.03 -17.92 1.17
C ARG A 77 26.56 -17.20 2.42
N GLU A 78 27.88 -17.04 2.51
CA GLU A 78 28.57 -16.51 3.71
C GLU A 78 28.20 -15.04 4.03
N GLU A 79 27.84 -14.24 3.01
CA GLU A 79 27.44 -12.85 3.14
C GLU A 79 26.07 -12.67 3.84
N LEU A 80 25.24 -13.74 3.87
CA LEU A 80 23.92 -13.67 4.51
C LEU A 80 24.03 -13.97 6.00
N THR A 81 23.27 -13.22 6.80
CA THR A 81 23.10 -13.53 8.23
C THR A 81 22.30 -14.81 8.44
N GLU A 82 22.37 -15.40 9.62
CA GLU A 82 21.57 -16.59 9.96
C GLU A 82 20.07 -16.31 9.88
N GLU A 83 19.65 -15.11 10.30
CA GLU A 83 18.24 -14.65 10.23
C GLU A 83 17.77 -14.54 8.79
N GLN A 84 18.60 -13.99 7.90
CA GLN A 84 18.27 -13.89 6.47
C GLN A 84 18.14 -15.27 5.83
N ARG A 85 19.07 -16.20 6.13
CA ARG A 85 19.00 -17.57 5.64
C ARG A 85 17.75 -18.29 6.11
N LEU A 86 17.37 -18.11 7.37
CA LEU A 86 16.14 -18.68 7.92
C LEU A 86 14.90 -18.08 7.25
N ALA A 87 14.83 -16.77 7.11
CA ALA A 87 13.71 -16.08 6.45
C ALA A 87 13.52 -16.58 5.01
N LEU A 88 14.61 -16.73 4.25
CA LEU A 88 14.58 -17.24 2.88
C LEU A 88 14.14 -18.71 2.82
N ALA A 89 14.60 -19.54 3.75
CA ALA A 89 14.20 -20.94 3.82
C ALA A 89 12.69 -21.10 4.08
N LEU A 90 12.15 -20.34 5.04
CA LEU A 90 10.71 -20.32 5.32
C LEU A 90 9.89 -19.73 4.16
N ARG A 91 10.47 -18.79 3.44
CA ARG A 91 9.85 -18.20 2.26
C ARG A 91 9.78 -19.18 1.10
N ALA A 92 10.85 -19.96 0.86
CA ALA A 92 10.89 -20.98 -0.18
C ALA A 92 9.78 -22.04 -0.02
N GLU A 93 9.38 -22.32 1.22
CA GLU A 93 8.26 -23.23 1.49
C GLU A 93 6.90 -22.65 1.09
N ARG A 94 6.74 -21.31 1.18
CA ARG A 94 5.47 -20.64 0.89
C ARG A 94 5.33 -20.19 -0.55
N GLU A 95 6.45 -19.97 -1.24
CA GLU A 95 6.49 -19.46 -2.62
C GLU A 95 6.91 -20.58 -3.59
N PRO A 96 5.96 -21.21 -4.31
CA PRO A 96 6.27 -22.23 -5.29
C PRO A 96 7.31 -21.76 -6.31
N GLY A 97 8.34 -22.56 -6.52
CA GLY A 97 9.42 -22.29 -7.50
C GLY A 97 10.49 -21.29 -7.02
N LEU A 98 10.42 -20.79 -5.78
CA LEU A 98 11.51 -19.96 -5.25
C LEU A 98 12.78 -20.77 -5.02
N LEU A 99 12.65 -22.02 -4.53
CA LEU A 99 13.78 -22.91 -4.26
C LEU A 99 14.68 -23.09 -5.48
N GLU A 100 14.10 -23.33 -6.66
CA GLU A 100 14.82 -23.52 -7.92
C GLU A 100 15.50 -22.24 -8.43
N ARG A 101 15.10 -21.10 -7.90
CA ARG A 101 15.59 -19.77 -8.29
C ARG A 101 16.61 -19.19 -7.34
N LEU A 102 16.80 -19.76 -6.13
CA LEU A 102 17.72 -19.21 -5.12
C LEU A 102 19.13 -18.98 -5.68
N ASP A 103 19.65 -19.90 -6.49
CA ASP A 103 20.97 -19.78 -7.10
C ASP A 103 21.08 -18.68 -8.18
N SER A 104 19.95 -18.21 -8.69
CA SER A 104 19.93 -17.13 -9.68
C SER A 104 20.09 -15.73 -9.07
N PHE A 105 19.97 -15.60 -7.76
CA PHE A 105 20.08 -14.32 -7.05
C PHE A 105 21.50 -14.10 -6.52
N SER A 106 21.97 -12.84 -6.59
CA SER A 106 23.16 -12.41 -5.86
C SER A 106 22.90 -12.36 -4.35
N ASP A 107 23.96 -12.33 -3.52
CA ASP A 107 23.81 -12.24 -2.07
C ASP A 107 23.10 -10.93 -1.64
N ALA A 108 23.37 -9.83 -2.34
CA ALA A 108 22.65 -8.57 -2.11
C ALA A 108 21.15 -8.68 -2.43
N GLN A 109 20.76 -9.38 -3.50
CA GLN A 109 19.36 -9.65 -3.82
C GLN A 109 18.71 -10.59 -2.79
N LEU A 110 19.44 -11.61 -2.34
CA LEU A 110 18.96 -12.53 -1.31
C LEU A 110 18.76 -11.82 0.03
N ALA A 111 19.68 -10.92 0.41
CA ALA A 111 19.54 -10.12 1.62
C ALA A 111 18.26 -9.25 1.58
N LEU A 112 17.95 -8.63 0.44
CA LEU A 112 16.70 -7.91 0.24
C LEU A 112 15.48 -8.85 0.24
N LEU A 113 15.60 -10.00 -0.43
CA LEU A 113 14.51 -10.99 -0.53
C LEU A 113 14.16 -11.62 0.82
N ALA A 114 15.09 -11.61 1.77
CA ALA A 114 14.83 -12.02 3.15
C ALA A 114 13.85 -11.10 3.88
N LEU A 115 13.67 -9.86 3.41
CA LEU A 115 12.67 -8.94 3.93
C LEU A 115 11.26 -9.40 3.51
N PRO A 116 10.30 -9.36 4.41
CA PRO A 116 8.99 -9.99 4.23
C PRO A 116 8.11 -9.43 3.12
N ASN A 117 8.20 -8.12 2.92
CA ASN A 117 7.49 -7.41 1.87
C ASN A 117 8.31 -7.31 0.56
N ALA A 118 9.53 -7.87 0.51
CA ALA A 118 10.31 -7.86 -0.72
C ALA A 118 9.64 -8.69 -1.81
N ARG A 119 9.71 -8.22 -3.05
CA ARG A 119 9.14 -8.89 -4.22
C ARG A 119 10.26 -9.27 -5.16
N ALA A 120 10.39 -10.57 -5.46
CA ALA A 120 11.48 -11.09 -6.29
C ALA A 120 11.66 -10.34 -7.63
N GLY A 121 10.56 -9.91 -8.25
CA GLY A 121 10.59 -9.15 -9.51
C GLY A 121 11.00 -7.67 -9.36
N ARG A 122 11.27 -7.20 -8.13
CA ARG A 122 11.62 -5.79 -7.86
C ARG A 122 13.02 -5.59 -7.27
N LEU A 123 13.77 -6.67 -7.05
CA LEU A 123 15.06 -6.62 -6.35
C LEU A 123 16.09 -5.73 -7.05
N ASP A 124 16.17 -5.78 -8.39
CA ASP A 124 17.09 -4.90 -9.14
C ASP A 124 16.73 -3.43 -8.99
N ARG A 125 15.43 -3.11 -8.93
CA ARG A 125 14.95 -1.74 -8.65
C ARG A 125 15.32 -1.30 -7.24
N CYS A 126 15.24 -2.22 -6.25
CA CYS A 126 15.66 -1.93 -4.87
C CYS A 126 17.17 -1.66 -4.79
N LEU A 127 18.00 -2.44 -5.48
CA LEU A 127 19.44 -2.19 -5.54
C LEU A 127 19.75 -0.84 -6.19
N ALA A 128 19.08 -0.52 -7.31
CA ALA A 128 19.25 0.78 -7.97
C ALA A 128 18.77 1.96 -7.08
N TRP A 129 17.70 1.76 -6.30
CA TRP A 129 17.26 2.74 -5.31
C TRP A 129 18.32 2.99 -4.24
N MET A 130 18.90 1.93 -3.66
CA MET A 130 19.94 2.03 -2.63
C MET A 130 21.23 2.71 -3.17
N GLU A 131 21.56 2.46 -4.43
CA GLU A 131 22.68 3.17 -5.08
C GLU A 131 22.41 4.68 -5.20
N ALA A 132 21.19 5.05 -5.53
CA ALA A 132 20.76 6.44 -5.66
C ALA A 132 20.51 7.14 -4.31
N HIS A 133 20.22 6.39 -3.25
CA HIS A 133 19.88 6.86 -1.91
C HIS A 133 20.70 6.09 -0.86
N PRO A 134 22.01 6.36 -0.77
CA PRO A 134 22.91 5.61 0.12
C PRO A 134 22.63 5.82 1.62
N GLU A 135 21.78 6.79 1.97
CA GLU A 135 21.28 7.02 3.33
C GLU A 135 20.11 6.11 3.72
N ASP A 136 19.44 5.49 2.73
CA ASP A 136 18.28 4.62 2.99
C ASP A 136 18.72 3.23 3.47
N THR A 137 17.87 2.63 4.31
CA THR A 137 18.02 1.22 4.71
C THR A 137 17.44 0.29 3.64
N PRO A 138 17.83 -1.01 3.65
CA PRO A 138 17.21 -2.01 2.77
C PRO A 138 15.68 -2.06 2.87
N GLU A 139 15.13 -1.91 4.09
CA GLU A 139 13.69 -1.85 4.36
C GLU A 139 13.03 -0.65 3.69
N ASN A 140 13.65 0.53 3.81
CA ASN A 140 13.19 1.76 3.15
C ASN A 140 13.25 1.64 1.63
N ALA A 141 14.28 1.01 1.09
CA ALA A 141 14.42 0.76 -0.33
C ALA A 141 13.28 -0.16 -0.85
N VAL A 142 13.05 -1.29 -0.16
CA VAL A 142 11.96 -2.21 -0.51
C VAL A 142 10.60 -1.53 -0.40
N PHE A 143 10.35 -0.79 0.67
CA PHE A 143 9.12 -0.03 0.85
C PHE A 143 8.90 1.00 -0.27
N SER A 144 9.91 1.82 -0.57
CA SER A 144 9.85 2.85 -1.60
C SER A 144 9.58 2.28 -2.99
N VAL A 145 10.28 1.20 -3.33
CA VAL A 145 10.11 0.50 -4.62
C VAL A 145 8.77 -0.23 -4.69
N ASN A 146 8.28 -0.78 -3.58
CA ASN A 146 6.95 -1.39 -3.55
C ASN A 146 5.82 -0.36 -3.69
N ALA A 147 6.04 0.88 -3.25
CA ALA A 147 5.14 2.01 -3.49
C ALA A 147 5.36 2.69 -4.86
N ASP A 148 6.18 2.09 -5.74
CA ASP A 148 6.54 2.59 -7.08
C ASP A 148 7.12 4.03 -7.10
N ARG A 149 7.77 4.48 -6.00
CA ARG A 149 8.36 5.82 -5.87
C ARG A 149 9.59 6.04 -6.76
N ASP A 150 10.22 4.98 -7.24
CA ASP A 150 11.33 4.97 -8.19
C ASP A 150 10.86 5.18 -9.64
N LEU A 151 9.57 5.08 -9.91
CA LEU A 151 9.01 5.20 -11.25
C LEU A 151 8.48 6.62 -11.52
N VAL A 152 8.72 7.08 -12.73
CA VAL A 152 8.08 8.31 -13.22
C VAL A 152 6.59 8.05 -13.49
N PHE A 153 5.71 8.90 -12.98
CA PHE A 153 4.27 8.79 -13.19
C PHE A 153 3.90 8.70 -14.68
N TYR A 154 3.06 7.76 -15.03
CA TYR A 154 2.59 7.46 -16.38
C TYR A 154 3.67 6.96 -17.37
N SER A 155 4.88 6.63 -16.91
CA SER A 155 5.95 6.13 -17.79
C SER A 155 5.89 4.63 -18.05
N ALA A 156 5.44 3.86 -17.04
CA ALA A 156 5.30 2.39 -17.11
C ALA A 156 3.92 2.03 -16.55
N VAL A 157 2.91 2.01 -17.42
CA VAL A 157 1.53 1.73 -17.03
C VAL A 157 1.24 0.26 -17.20
N THR A 158 0.72 -0.36 -16.14
CA THR A 158 0.22 -1.75 -16.14
C THR A 158 -1.31 -1.74 -16.14
N GLU A 159 -1.93 -2.49 -17.05
CA GLU A 159 -3.37 -2.72 -17.00
C GLU A 159 -3.70 -3.70 -15.87
N ILE A 160 -4.70 -3.37 -15.06
CA ILE A 160 -5.12 -4.16 -13.90
C ILE A 160 -5.78 -5.46 -14.37
N ALA A 161 -5.22 -6.60 -13.96
CA ALA A 161 -5.69 -7.93 -14.37
C ALA A 161 -7.06 -8.28 -13.76
N ASP A 162 -7.31 -7.90 -12.50
CA ASP A 162 -8.62 -8.05 -11.86
C ASP A 162 -9.18 -6.68 -11.45
N PRO A 163 -9.86 -5.99 -12.36
CA PRO A 163 -10.47 -4.69 -12.08
C PRO A 163 -11.67 -4.78 -11.12
N SER A 164 -12.19 -5.99 -10.85
CA SER A 164 -13.31 -6.23 -9.94
C SER A 164 -12.87 -6.35 -8.46
N SER A 165 -11.60 -6.54 -8.20
CA SER A 165 -11.08 -6.60 -6.82
C SER A 165 -11.39 -5.34 -6.03
N LEU A 166 -11.82 -5.50 -4.76
CA LEU A 166 -11.97 -4.38 -3.83
C LEU A 166 -10.64 -3.67 -3.56
N THR A 167 -9.56 -4.43 -3.65
CA THR A 167 -8.21 -3.97 -3.38
C THR A 167 -7.45 -3.54 -4.64
N ALA A 168 -8.12 -3.46 -5.81
CA ALA A 168 -7.49 -2.98 -7.04
C ALA A 168 -6.89 -1.58 -6.83
N LEU A 169 -5.58 -1.45 -6.95
CA LEU A 169 -4.89 -0.17 -6.94
C LEU A 169 -5.04 0.50 -8.30
N VAL A 170 -5.72 1.64 -8.31
CA VAL A 170 -5.89 2.47 -9.52
C VAL A 170 -5.17 3.79 -9.26
N ASN A 171 -4.08 4.03 -9.98
CA ASN A 171 -3.30 5.25 -9.85
C ASN A 171 -2.55 5.57 -11.15
N LYS A 172 -1.47 6.32 -11.10
CA LYS A 172 -0.71 6.72 -12.30
C LYS A 172 0.14 5.62 -12.92
N HIS A 173 0.33 4.50 -12.22
CA HIS A 173 1.06 3.32 -12.68
C HIS A 173 0.13 2.16 -13.08
N TYR A 174 -1.10 2.14 -12.54
CA TYR A 174 -2.06 1.05 -12.75
C TYR A 174 -3.37 1.59 -13.31
N ALA A 175 -3.77 1.08 -14.49
CA ALA A 175 -4.93 1.53 -15.22
C ALA A 175 -6.02 0.45 -15.31
N LEU A 176 -7.26 0.86 -15.21
CA LEU A 176 -8.42 0.02 -15.52
C LEU A 176 -8.60 -0.13 -17.03
N PRO A 177 -9.04 -1.30 -17.51
CA PRO A 177 -9.45 -1.46 -18.89
C PRO A 177 -10.52 -0.42 -19.27
N ALA A 178 -10.44 0.14 -20.49
CA ALA A 178 -11.35 1.20 -20.93
C ALA A 178 -12.83 0.76 -20.93
N GLY A 179 -13.09 -0.52 -21.16
CA GLY A 179 -14.42 -1.12 -21.17
C GLY A 179 -14.94 -1.58 -19.81
N TYR A 180 -14.15 -1.45 -18.75
CA TYR A 180 -14.56 -1.92 -17.42
C TYR A 180 -15.70 -1.06 -16.84
N VAL A 181 -16.79 -1.73 -16.49
CA VAL A 181 -17.97 -1.16 -15.80
C VAL A 181 -18.37 -2.14 -14.71
N PRO A 182 -18.28 -1.73 -13.41
CA PRO A 182 -18.73 -2.57 -12.31
C PRO A 182 -20.26 -2.64 -12.22
N GLU A 183 -20.76 -3.57 -11.41
CA GLU A 183 -22.14 -3.48 -10.92
C GLU A 183 -22.32 -2.20 -10.10
N LEU A 184 -23.45 -1.50 -10.31
CA LEU A 184 -23.67 -0.18 -9.71
C LEU A 184 -25.04 -0.11 -9.04
N GLU A 185 -25.06 0.45 -7.83
CA GLU A 185 -26.26 0.75 -7.06
C GLU A 185 -26.37 2.27 -6.84
N ALA A 186 -27.53 2.83 -7.15
CA ALA A 186 -27.80 4.27 -6.93
C ALA A 186 -27.81 4.61 -5.43
N LEU A 187 -27.18 5.71 -5.05
CA LEU A 187 -27.11 6.14 -3.65
C LEU A 187 -28.49 6.54 -3.10
N GLY A 188 -29.37 7.09 -3.91
CA GLY A 188 -30.70 7.53 -3.50
C GLY A 188 -30.76 8.99 -3.06
N ALA A 189 -31.98 9.54 -3.02
CA ALA A 189 -32.22 10.99 -2.89
C ALA A 189 -31.68 11.62 -1.60
N GLY A 190 -31.53 10.87 -0.52
CA GLY A 190 -31.03 11.37 0.77
C GLY A 190 -29.51 11.50 0.86
N TYR A 191 -28.77 10.90 -0.07
CA TYR A 191 -27.33 10.71 0.03
C TYR A 191 -26.50 11.46 -1.04
N GLY A 192 -27.15 12.25 -1.86
CA GLY A 192 -26.50 13.02 -2.93
C GLY A 192 -26.72 12.40 -4.30
N SER A 193 -25.71 12.43 -5.17
CA SER A 193 -25.83 11.99 -6.56
C SER A 193 -24.87 10.85 -6.89
N GLY A 194 -25.23 10.07 -7.91
CA GLY A 194 -24.38 9.02 -8.48
C GLY A 194 -24.68 7.63 -7.96
N SER A 195 -23.84 6.69 -8.40
CA SER A 195 -23.92 5.27 -8.06
C SER A 195 -22.56 4.79 -7.63
N LEU A 196 -22.52 3.79 -6.75
CA LEU A 196 -21.32 3.07 -6.33
C LEU A 196 -21.56 1.57 -6.49
N ARG A 197 -20.52 0.77 -6.34
CA ARG A 197 -20.70 -0.68 -6.15
C ARG A 197 -21.57 -0.92 -4.92
N PRO A 198 -22.37 -2.01 -4.89
CA PRO A 198 -23.36 -2.24 -3.82
C PRO A 198 -22.77 -2.18 -2.41
N GLU A 199 -21.56 -2.76 -2.19
CA GLU A 199 -20.89 -2.75 -0.90
C GLU A 199 -20.49 -1.33 -0.46
N ALA A 200 -19.90 -0.54 -1.36
CA ALA A 200 -19.53 0.84 -1.09
C ALA A 200 -20.76 1.76 -0.91
N ALA A 201 -21.83 1.50 -1.67
CA ALA A 201 -23.08 2.24 -1.54
C ALA A 201 -23.74 2.02 -0.16
N ARG A 202 -23.77 0.77 0.31
CA ARG A 202 -24.29 0.43 1.65
C ARG A 202 -23.44 1.09 2.74
N ALA A 203 -22.12 0.98 2.63
CA ALA A 203 -21.18 1.57 3.58
C ALA A 203 -21.31 3.09 3.64
N PHE A 204 -21.39 3.77 2.49
CA PHE A 204 -21.58 5.22 2.44
C PHE A 204 -22.92 5.68 3.04
N ARG A 205 -24.01 4.97 2.78
CA ARG A 205 -25.31 5.29 3.40
C ARG A 205 -25.24 5.17 4.92
N ALA A 206 -24.66 4.08 5.44
CA ALA A 206 -24.47 3.90 6.88
C ALA A 206 -23.62 5.04 7.49
N MET A 207 -22.51 5.40 6.84
CA MET A 207 -21.65 6.51 7.24
C MET A 207 -22.40 7.84 7.26
N ALA A 208 -23.20 8.13 6.21
CA ALA A 208 -23.96 9.37 6.11
C ALA A 208 -25.11 9.44 7.12
N ASP A 209 -25.71 8.30 7.48
CA ASP A 209 -26.75 8.25 8.50
C ASP A 209 -26.18 8.43 9.91
N ALA A 210 -25.02 7.87 10.21
CA ALA A 210 -24.31 8.08 11.48
C ALA A 210 -23.89 9.55 11.63
N ALA A 211 -23.28 10.15 10.61
CA ALA A 211 -22.94 11.56 10.62
C ALA A 211 -24.17 12.46 10.85
N ARG A 212 -25.31 12.11 10.21
CA ARG A 212 -26.57 12.85 10.38
C ARG A 212 -27.09 12.79 11.81
N ALA A 213 -26.90 11.69 12.51
CA ALA A 213 -27.26 11.58 13.92
C ALA A 213 -26.47 12.52 14.83
N GLU A 214 -25.33 13.02 14.34
CA GLU A 214 -24.46 14.00 14.99
C GLU A 214 -24.57 15.40 14.35
N ASP A 215 -25.66 15.68 13.65
CA ASP A 215 -25.91 16.96 12.96
C ASP A 215 -24.83 17.30 11.89
N VAL A 216 -24.22 16.28 11.31
CA VAL A 216 -23.28 16.40 10.20
C VAL A 216 -23.90 15.85 8.92
N SER A 217 -23.97 16.66 7.87
CA SER A 217 -24.54 16.23 6.59
C SER A 217 -23.44 15.82 5.62
N LEU A 218 -23.42 14.56 5.22
CA LEU A 218 -22.55 14.02 4.16
C LEU A 218 -23.39 13.74 2.91
N ARG A 219 -22.91 14.23 1.76
CA ARG A 219 -23.58 14.01 0.47
C ARG A 219 -22.54 13.72 -0.62
N SER A 220 -22.80 12.71 -1.42
CA SER A 220 -22.02 12.46 -2.62
C SER A 220 -22.30 13.55 -3.68
N VAL A 221 -21.26 14.14 -4.23
CA VAL A 221 -21.34 15.08 -5.35
C VAL A 221 -20.77 14.49 -6.64
N SER A 222 -19.98 13.44 -6.53
CA SER A 222 -19.44 12.66 -7.65
C SER A 222 -19.17 11.24 -7.15
N ALA A 223 -19.64 10.23 -7.87
CA ALA A 223 -19.42 8.83 -7.55
C ALA A 223 -18.84 8.09 -8.78
N TYR A 224 -19.42 6.99 -9.23
CA TYR A 224 -18.96 6.31 -10.44
C TYR A 224 -18.83 7.28 -11.62
N ARG A 225 -17.70 7.16 -12.33
CA ARG A 225 -17.42 7.91 -13.56
C ARG A 225 -16.78 6.99 -14.57
N SER A 226 -17.45 6.75 -15.70
CA SER A 226 -16.93 5.89 -16.76
C SER A 226 -15.64 6.44 -17.39
N TYR A 227 -14.89 5.56 -18.04
CA TYR A 227 -13.71 5.93 -18.84
C TYR A 227 -14.00 7.08 -19.81
N ALA A 228 -15.13 6.99 -20.54
CA ALA A 228 -15.52 8.02 -21.50
C ALA A 228 -15.80 9.38 -20.84
N SER A 229 -16.49 9.37 -19.69
CA SER A 229 -16.75 10.59 -18.92
C SER A 229 -15.46 11.18 -18.34
N GLN A 230 -14.54 10.34 -17.85
CA GLN A 230 -13.24 10.81 -17.39
C GLN A 230 -12.43 11.44 -18.52
N LYS A 231 -12.45 10.86 -19.72
CA LYS A 231 -11.79 11.43 -20.91
C LYS A 231 -12.33 12.83 -21.25
N ILE A 232 -13.63 13.03 -21.17
CA ILE A 232 -14.24 14.35 -21.40
C ILE A 232 -13.77 15.33 -20.32
N THR A 233 -13.81 14.94 -19.04
CA THR A 233 -13.39 15.76 -17.91
C THR A 233 -11.93 16.17 -18.05
N TYR A 234 -11.04 15.22 -18.26
CA TYR A 234 -9.61 15.45 -18.40
C TYR A 234 -9.30 16.38 -19.60
N ASN A 235 -9.89 16.12 -20.77
CA ASN A 235 -9.71 16.95 -21.95
C ASN A 235 -10.24 18.38 -21.78
N ASN A 236 -11.28 18.59 -20.97
CA ASN A 236 -11.77 19.93 -20.65
C ASN A 236 -10.79 20.70 -19.77
N TYR A 237 -10.07 20.04 -18.87
CA TYR A 237 -8.98 20.67 -18.12
C TYR A 237 -7.78 21.01 -19.01
N LEU A 238 -7.41 20.12 -19.96
CA LEU A 238 -6.31 20.39 -20.93
C LEU A 238 -6.55 21.63 -21.80
N LYS A 239 -7.80 22.06 -21.99
CA LYS A 239 -8.11 23.31 -22.70
C LYS A 239 -7.69 24.55 -21.89
N LYS A 240 -7.50 24.41 -20.57
CA LYS A 240 -7.26 25.52 -19.63
C LYS A 240 -5.88 25.49 -19.00
N TYR A 241 -5.29 24.29 -18.83
CA TYR A 241 -4.07 24.08 -18.10
C TYR A 241 -3.10 23.17 -18.85
N ARG A 242 -1.81 23.30 -18.58
CA ARG A 242 -0.79 22.37 -19.10
C ARG A 242 -1.01 20.98 -18.50
N GLN A 243 -0.67 19.94 -19.25
CA GLN A 243 -0.85 18.55 -18.83
C GLN A 243 -0.20 18.25 -17.48
N SER A 244 1.04 18.71 -17.24
CA SER A 244 1.73 18.51 -15.96
C SER A 244 0.97 19.08 -14.77
N VAL A 245 0.19 20.16 -14.96
CA VAL A 245 -0.69 20.73 -13.93
C VAL A 245 -1.96 19.91 -13.80
N VAL A 246 -2.58 19.51 -14.93
CA VAL A 246 -3.80 18.69 -14.89
C VAL A 246 -3.55 17.38 -14.18
N ASP A 247 -2.43 16.73 -14.47
CA ASP A 247 -2.03 15.45 -13.86
C ASP A 247 -1.92 15.51 -12.33
N THR A 248 -1.77 16.68 -11.72
CA THR A 248 -1.72 16.80 -10.25
C THR A 248 -3.09 16.76 -9.56
N PHE A 249 -4.20 16.87 -10.32
CA PHE A 249 -5.55 16.96 -9.72
C PHE A 249 -6.64 16.25 -10.51
N SER A 250 -6.32 15.70 -11.67
CA SER A 250 -7.27 14.96 -12.50
C SER A 250 -6.57 13.76 -13.13
N ALA A 251 -7.12 12.59 -12.89
CA ALA A 251 -6.60 11.36 -13.46
C ALA A 251 -6.78 11.32 -14.98
N ARG A 252 -5.81 10.73 -15.68
CA ARG A 252 -5.99 10.34 -17.09
C ARG A 252 -7.07 9.25 -17.20
N PRO A 253 -7.75 9.11 -18.34
CA PRO A 253 -8.74 8.04 -18.56
C PRO A 253 -8.14 6.67 -18.26
N GLY A 254 -8.86 5.83 -17.53
CA GLY A 254 -8.40 4.55 -17.01
C GLY A 254 -7.68 4.62 -15.65
N HIS A 255 -7.18 5.76 -15.26
CA HIS A 255 -6.42 5.97 -14.02
C HIS A 255 -7.24 6.61 -12.89
N SER A 256 -8.55 6.73 -13.06
CA SER A 256 -9.45 7.31 -12.06
C SER A 256 -10.11 6.23 -11.21
N GLU A 257 -9.98 6.33 -9.89
CA GLU A 257 -10.67 5.43 -8.96
C GLU A 257 -12.20 5.50 -9.06
N HIS A 258 -12.76 6.60 -9.55
CA HIS A 258 -14.21 6.69 -9.79
C HIS A 258 -14.71 5.63 -10.79
N GLN A 259 -13.87 5.12 -11.69
CA GLN A 259 -14.25 4.05 -12.62
C GLN A 259 -14.39 2.69 -11.91
N THR A 260 -13.81 2.51 -10.73
CA THR A 260 -14.00 1.29 -9.92
C THR A 260 -15.42 1.18 -9.34
N GLY A 261 -16.14 2.29 -9.21
CA GLY A 261 -17.37 2.38 -8.41
C GLY A 261 -17.13 2.28 -6.90
N LEU A 262 -15.88 2.38 -6.44
CA LEU A 262 -15.48 2.32 -5.03
C LEU A 262 -15.06 3.67 -4.46
N ALA A 263 -14.98 4.72 -5.30
CA ALA A 263 -14.59 6.06 -4.87
C ALA A 263 -15.71 7.07 -5.10
N LEU A 264 -15.77 8.05 -4.21
CA LEU A 264 -16.70 9.16 -4.32
C LEU A 264 -16.08 10.44 -3.77
N ASP A 265 -16.58 11.56 -4.30
CA ASP A 265 -16.35 12.89 -3.75
C ASP A 265 -17.48 13.25 -2.78
N ILE A 266 -17.15 13.58 -1.54
CA ILE A 266 -18.09 13.98 -0.50
C ILE A 266 -17.99 15.49 -0.29
N ASN A 267 -19.14 16.20 -0.29
CA ASN A 267 -19.16 17.61 0.01
C ASN A 267 -20.47 18.00 0.71
N VAL A 268 -20.40 18.96 1.61
CA VAL A 268 -21.56 19.43 2.40
C VAL A 268 -22.40 20.47 1.65
N ALA A 269 -21.83 21.14 0.69
CA ALA A 269 -22.50 22.19 -0.08
C ALA A 269 -21.87 22.30 -1.47
N SER A 270 -22.33 23.24 -2.27
CA SER A 270 -22.01 23.39 -3.68
C SER A 270 -20.54 23.69 -4.05
N SER A 271 -19.60 23.75 -3.11
CA SER A 271 -18.20 24.11 -3.38
C SER A 271 -17.23 23.18 -2.69
N LYS A 272 -16.25 22.66 -3.45
CA LYS A 272 -15.07 21.92 -2.92
C LYS A 272 -14.10 22.85 -2.18
N ALA A 273 -14.23 24.15 -2.34
CA ALA A 273 -13.33 25.13 -1.73
C ALA A 273 -13.49 25.11 -0.20
N HIS A 274 -12.36 24.90 0.49
CA HIS A 274 -12.29 24.91 1.95
C HIS A 274 -13.11 23.82 2.66
N PHE A 275 -13.37 22.68 1.99
CA PHE A 275 -14.06 21.56 2.62
C PHE A 275 -13.29 21.06 3.85
N GLU A 276 -11.98 21.12 3.83
CA GLU A 276 -11.07 20.78 4.94
C GLU A 276 -11.33 21.60 6.23
N ASN A 277 -12.01 22.74 6.14
CA ASN A 277 -12.34 23.58 7.29
C ASN A 277 -13.76 23.32 7.84
N THR A 278 -14.44 22.28 7.35
CA THR A 278 -15.83 21.99 7.75
C THR A 278 -15.91 20.94 8.84
N LYS A 279 -17.04 20.97 9.60
CA LYS A 279 -17.36 19.90 10.56
C LYS A 279 -17.45 18.53 9.88
N ALA A 280 -17.88 18.47 8.63
CA ALA A 280 -17.99 17.23 7.87
C ALA A 280 -16.64 16.61 7.59
N PHE A 281 -15.62 17.40 7.23
CA PHE A 281 -14.26 16.88 7.05
C PHE A 281 -13.65 16.40 8.37
N ALA A 282 -13.83 17.18 9.45
CA ALA A 282 -13.36 16.77 10.78
C ALA A 282 -13.98 15.42 11.20
N TRP A 283 -15.30 15.26 11.04
CA TRP A 283 -16.01 14.02 11.31
C TRP A 283 -15.52 12.86 10.43
N LEU A 284 -15.35 13.12 9.14
CA LEU A 284 -14.83 12.10 8.19
C LEU A 284 -13.43 11.64 8.54
N LYS A 285 -12.52 12.54 8.96
CA LYS A 285 -11.17 12.15 9.40
C LYS A 285 -11.19 11.21 10.60
N GLU A 286 -12.14 11.35 11.47
CA GLU A 286 -12.28 10.54 12.68
C GLU A 286 -12.98 9.20 12.41
N HIS A 287 -14.00 9.19 11.55
CA HIS A 287 -14.95 8.08 11.47
C HIS A 287 -14.97 7.32 10.14
N CYS A 288 -14.37 7.83 9.05
CA CYS A 288 -14.53 7.19 7.74
C CYS A 288 -14.03 5.73 7.70
N ALA A 289 -12.98 5.41 8.50
CA ALA A 289 -12.44 4.05 8.59
C ALA A 289 -13.43 3.04 9.18
N GLU A 290 -14.31 3.47 10.09
CA GLU A 290 -15.35 2.64 10.70
C GLU A 290 -16.36 2.11 9.65
N TYR A 291 -16.39 2.75 8.49
CA TYR A 291 -17.26 2.40 7.35
C TYR A 291 -16.46 1.87 6.15
N GLY A 292 -15.17 1.58 6.33
CA GLY A 292 -14.31 1.01 5.30
C GLY A 292 -13.82 2.01 4.25
N PHE A 293 -13.90 3.33 4.53
CA PHE A 293 -13.38 4.37 3.65
C PHE A 293 -12.07 4.94 4.16
N ILE A 294 -11.20 5.36 3.22
CA ILE A 294 -9.99 6.13 3.49
C ILE A 294 -10.07 7.50 2.84
N LEU A 295 -9.44 8.50 3.47
CA LEU A 295 -9.08 9.75 2.81
C LEU A 295 -7.94 9.44 1.83
N ARG A 296 -8.25 9.41 0.54
CA ARG A 296 -7.38 8.80 -0.47
C ARG A 296 -6.12 9.61 -0.79
N TYR A 297 -6.24 10.93 -0.80
CA TYR A 297 -5.18 11.86 -1.17
C TYR A 297 -4.95 12.88 -0.05
N ASP A 298 -4.33 12.42 1.05
CA ASP A 298 -4.04 13.25 2.21
C ASP A 298 -2.82 14.16 1.98
N GLN A 299 -2.64 15.14 2.84
CA GLN A 299 -1.51 16.08 2.83
C GLN A 299 -0.18 15.35 3.01
N GLY A 300 0.83 15.75 2.24
CA GLY A 300 2.16 15.16 2.30
C GLY A 300 2.30 13.81 1.60
N LYS A 301 1.26 13.33 0.91
CA LYS A 301 1.27 12.07 0.14
C LYS A 301 1.43 12.28 -1.37
N GLU A 302 1.68 13.50 -1.83
CA GLU A 302 1.77 13.86 -3.24
C GLU A 302 2.88 13.12 -3.98
N ALA A 303 4.02 12.88 -3.30
CA ALA A 303 5.17 12.16 -3.88
C ALA A 303 4.85 10.68 -4.15
N VAL A 304 3.92 10.08 -3.42
CA VAL A 304 3.52 8.68 -3.56
C VAL A 304 2.30 8.53 -4.47
N THR A 305 1.25 9.33 -4.24
CA THR A 305 0.00 9.24 -4.97
C THR A 305 0.03 9.97 -6.31
N GLY A 306 0.90 10.98 -6.43
CA GLY A 306 0.96 11.90 -7.56
C GLY A 306 -0.17 12.93 -7.61
N TYR A 307 -1.08 12.94 -6.62
CA TYR A 307 -2.19 13.88 -6.53
C TYR A 307 -2.00 14.80 -5.34
N ARG A 308 -2.36 16.07 -5.52
CA ARG A 308 -2.43 17.03 -4.42
C ARG A 308 -3.51 16.64 -3.43
N PHE A 309 -3.48 17.22 -2.24
CA PHE A 309 -4.51 17.04 -1.21
C PHE A 309 -5.91 17.24 -1.75
N GLU A 310 -6.77 16.24 -1.57
CA GLU A 310 -8.19 16.26 -1.96
C GLU A 310 -9.06 15.84 -0.77
N PRO A 311 -9.42 16.77 0.13
CA PRO A 311 -10.16 16.47 1.35
C PRO A 311 -11.57 15.87 1.11
N TRP A 312 -12.06 15.95 -0.11
CA TRP A 312 -13.37 15.42 -0.53
C TRP A 312 -13.31 14.00 -1.09
N HIS A 313 -12.15 13.49 -1.50
CA HIS A 313 -12.04 12.22 -2.21
C HIS A 313 -11.81 11.04 -1.25
N TYR A 314 -12.80 10.16 -1.18
CA TYR A 314 -12.79 8.97 -0.32
C TYR A 314 -12.86 7.70 -1.15
N ARG A 315 -12.05 6.69 -0.77
CA ARG A 315 -12.03 5.37 -1.40
C ARG A 315 -12.46 4.31 -0.41
N TYR A 316 -13.43 3.47 -0.81
CA TYR A 316 -13.80 2.27 -0.08
C TYR A 316 -12.78 1.15 -0.34
N VAL A 317 -12.21 0.61 0.73
CA VAL A 317 -11.21 -0.46 0.71
C VAL A 317 -11.55 -1.61 1.66
N GLY A 318 -12.71 -1.54 2.36
CA GLY A 318 -13.10 -2.46 3.43
C GLY A 318 -12.58 -2.03 4.80
N LEU A 319 -13.15 -2.61 5.86
CA LEU A 319 -12.96 -2.15 7.25
C LEU A 319 -11.51 -2.29 7.71
N ASP A 320 -10.91 -3.46 7.50
CA ASP A 320 -9.57 -3.78 8.02
C ASP A 320 -8.50 -2.87 7.41
N ILE A 321 -8.53 -2.71 6.07
CA ILE A 321 -7.57 -1.86 5.35
C ILE A 321 -7.77 -0.39 5.73
N ALA A 322 -9.03 0.06 5.79
CA ALA A 322 -9.33 1.44 6.11
C ALA A 322 -8.83 1.81 7.51
N LYS A 323 -9.04 0.93 8.49
CA LYS A 323 -8.56 1.11 9.85
C LYS A 323 -7.03 1.32 9.87
N VAL A 324 -6.28 0.39 9.28
CA VAL A 324 -4.81 0.47 9.24
C VAL A 324 -4.34 1.75 8.55
N CYS A 325 -4.89 2.08 7.37
CA CYS A 325 -4.48 3.27 6.63
C CYS A 325 -4.71 4.55 7.45
N MET A 326 -5.89 4.69 8.06
CA MET A 326 -6.25 5.91 8.77
C MET A 326 -5.56 6.06 10.12
N GLU A 327 -5.43 4.97 10.90
CA GLU A 327 -4.74 4.97 12.19
C GLU A 327 -3.25 5.25 12.05
N GLN A 328 -2.62 4.76 10.98
CA GLN A 328 -1.17 4.91 10.76
C GLN A 328 -0.80 6.05 9.80
N GLY A 329 -1.79 6.75 9.27
CA GLY A 329 -1.57 7.83 8.31
C GLY A 329 -0.91 7.36 7.00
N LEU A 330 -1.23 6.15 6.54
CA LEU A 330 -0.71 5.58 5.30
C LEU A 330 -1.59 5.96 4.10
N SER A 331 -0.96 6.29 2.99
CA SER A 331 -1.65 6.24 1.70
C SER A 331 -1.94 4.78 1.32
N TYR A 332 -2.83 4.57 0.36
CA TYR A 332 -3.17 3.22 -0.08
C TYR A 332 -1.99 2.50 -0.74
N GLU A 333 -1.15 3.22 -1.48
CA GLU A 333 0.10 2.72 -2.03
C GLU A 333 1.07 2.25 -0.94
N GLU A 334 1.24 3.06 0.12
CA GLU A 334 2.10 2.73 1.25
C GLU A 334 1.61 1.50 2.01
N TYR A 335 0.29 1.39 2.25
CA TYR A 335 -0.29 0.18 2.83
C TYR A 335 0.03 -1.07 2.01
N LEU A 336 -0.21 -1.01 0.68
CA LEU A 336 0.07 -2.14 -0.21
C LEU A 336 1.56 -2.48 -0.32
N ALA A 337 2.45 -1.48 -0.12
CA ALA A 337 3.89 -1.68 -0.11
C ALA A 337 4.38 -2.46 1.12
N LEU A 338 3.62 -2.43 2.22
CA LEU A 338 3.92 -3.16 3.46
C LEU A 338 3.46 -4.62 3.42
N LEU A 339 2.54 -4.97 2.52
CA LEU A 339 2.03 -6.34 2.46
C LEU A 339 3.13 -7.31 2.05
N PRO A 340 3.11 -8.55 2.59
CA PRO A 340 4.02 -9.60 2.18
C PRO A 340 4.12 -9.75 0.67
N GLY A 341 5.33 -9.98 0.18
CA GLY A 341 5.64 -10.13 -1.24
C GLY A 341 5.38 -11.55 -1.75
#